data_1d7ba71662f2d60386355da35e44967a
#
_entry.id   1d7ba71662f2d60386355da35e44967a
#
_cell.length_a   1.000
_cell.length_b   1.000
_cell.length_c   1.000
_cell.angle_alpha   90.00
_cell.angle_beta   90.00
_cell.angle_gamma   90.00
#
_symmetry.space_group_name_H-M   'P 1'
#
loop_
_entity.id
_entity.type
_entity.pdbx_description
1 polymer ?
#
loop_
_entity_poly.entity_id
_entity_poly.type
_entity_poly.pdbx_seq_one_letter_code
_entity_poly.pdbx_strand_id
1 'polypeptide(L)'
;VLQLRPYQQRWIDDPAGSLLAAKSARIGFSYATGLRRLLKRGGLLERENMTCTVLSASKPQSVEFVETVQKNIQLIGQTAQLYEEPFIDIEGESSFTQSRIQLPNGSRFIALAANPRTARGYPGDAVLDEFGHHEESYSIWAAITRQTALGNEIDVLSTPNGEQGKFFDLAKELGLTDGIAPVPNPKRMRTWSAHWVDVHLAVAEGCPIDIEQMQDRIKDPETFAQEFLCQFLKSQGAWLPLELVAAAEDDSATMDWPAGYVPSGPLRLGIDVGREGDRTIAWLDEEIGDIAWTRMVMRIHGVPFFTPDGEQKLNDQAHKLLPWVQLADRTAMDSTGIGLGLFEFLASKVPGRVMGVNFGGSVPVGENVPVSYSNKNTGNVKIKTDLAVRLKQRMEQHKNRIPRDPQIRQELMAIKKEYSGNAIKFDAPRIEVDTAVAGGKKKKVYA
;
A
#
# COMPACT_ATOMS: atom_id res chain seq x y z
N VAL A 1 0.92 29.11 -26.52
CA VAL A 1 0.12 29.82 -25.51
C VAL A 1 -0.16 28.84 -24.37
N LEU A 2 0.23 29.22 -23.16
CA LEU A 2 -0.01 28.42 -21.97
C LEU A 2 -1.52 28.44 -21.68
N GLN A 3 -2.21 27.32 -21.90
CA GLN A 3 -3.65 27.25 -21.64
C GLN A 3 -3.86 26.52 -20.32
N LEU A 4 -4.03 27.29 -19.23
CA LEU A 4 -4.36 26.78 -17.92
C LEU A 4 -5.88 26.62 -17.78
N ARG A 5 -6.28 25.58 -17.06
CA ARG A 5 -7.67 25.37 -16.68
C ARG A 5 -8.02 26.23 -15.47
N PRO A 6 -9.30 26.60 -15.27
CA PRO A 6 -9.69 27.49 -14.16
C PRO A 6 -9.22 27.05 -12.79
N TYR A 7 -9.30 25.75 -12.46
CA TYR A 7 -8.80 25.24 -11.17
C TYR A 7 -7.28 25.36 -11.02
N GLN A 8 -6.51 25.20 -12.12
CA GLN A 8 -5.05 25.39 -12.12
C GLN A 8 -4.71 26.88 -11.92
N GLN A 9 -5.46 27.76 -12.58
CA GLN A 9 -5.28 29.20 -12.43
C GLN A 9 -5.55 29.64 -10.99
N ARG A 10 -6.66 29.17 -10.37
CA ARG A 10 -6.95 29.45 -8.95
C ARG A 10 -5.84 29.00 -8.01
N TRP A 11 -5.26 27.82 -8.27
CA TRP A 11 -4.12 27.31 -7.51
C TRP A 11 -2.87 28.21 -7.64
N ILE A 12 -2.56 28.64 -8.86
CA ILE A 12 -1.38 29.48 -9.14
C ILE A 12 -1.56 30.87 -8.53
N ASP A 13 -2.72 31.47 -8.66
CA ASP A 13 -3.02 32.84 -8.22
C ASP A 13 -3.28 32.97 -6.73
N ASP A 14 -3.44 31.88 -6.01
CA ASP A 14 -3.70 31.90 -4.56
C ASP A 14 -2.54 32.58 -3.81
N PRO A 15 -2.79 33.69 -3.08
CA PRO A 15 -1.74 34.46 -2.41
C PRO A 15 -1.22 33.84 -1.11
N ALA A 16 -1.86 32.78 -0.59
CA ALA A 16 -1.46 32.19 0.68
C ALA A 16 -0.04 31.57 0.60
N GLY A 17 0.71 31.67 1.68
CA GLY A 17 2.04 31.09 1.80
C GLY A 17 2.03 29.57 2.04
N SER A 18 0.93 29.03 2.53
CA SER A 18 0.76 27.60 2.76
C SER A 18 -0.54 27.14 2.10
N LEU A 19 -0.46 26.16 1.21
CA LEU A 19 -1.58 25.61 0.48
C LEU A 19 -1.68 24.11 0.63
N LEU A 20 -2.93 23.63 0.66
CA LEU A 20 -3.22 22.22 0.57
C LEU A 20 -4.26 21.95 -0.53
N ALA A 21 -3.98 21.00 -1.42
CA ALA A 21 -4.95 20.52 -2.39
C ALA A 21 -5.26 19.02 -2.17
N ALA A 22 -6.52 18.70 -1.90
CA ALA A 22 -7.08 17.40 -2.17
C ALA A 22 -7.54 17.39 -3.62
N LYS A 23 -6.87 16.60 -4.46
CA LYS A 23 -7.02 16.67 -5.92
C LYS A 23 -7.24 15.32 -6.54
N SER A 24 -7.96 15.24 -7.65
CA SER A 24 -8.07 14.07 -8.49
C SER A 24 -6.72 13.68 -9.12
N ALA A 25 -6.55 12.40 -9.41
CA ALA A 25 -5.44 11.93 -10.21
C ALA A 25 -5.46 12.51 -11.64
N ARG A 26 -4.26 12.71 -12.21
CA ARG A 26 -4.05 13.09 -13.65
C ARG A 26 -4.67 14.39 -14.13
N ILE A 27 -5.00 15.33 -13.25
CA ILE A 27 -5.57 16.65 -13.64
C ILE A 27 -4.53 17.77 -13.79
N GLY A 28 -3.23 17.44 -13.72
CA GLY A 28 -2.14 18.38 -13.98
C GLY A 28 -1.81 19.35 -12.86
N PHE A 29 -2.04 18.96 -11.60
CA PHE A 29 -1.70 19.79 -10.44
C PHE A 29 -0.20 19.93 -10.21
N SER A 30 0.61 18.89 -10.40
CA SER A 30 2.08 18.98 -10.29
C SER A 30 2.64 20.00 -11.28
N TYR A 31 2.08 20.04 -12.50
CA TYR A 31 2.38 21.06 -13.50
C TYR A 31 2.06 22.48 -13.00
N ALA A 32 0.84 22.69 -12.50
CA ALA A 32 0.40 23.98 -11.98
C ALA A 32 1.23 24.41 -10.74
N THR A 33 1.63 23.46 -9.89
CA THR A 33 2.47 23.72 -8.72
C THR A 33 3.88 24.17 -9.11
N GLY A 34 4.46 23.55 -10.12
CA GLY A 34 5.74 24.00 -10.68
C GLY A 34 5.67 25.44 -11.19
N LEU A 35 4.62 25.79 -11.95
CA LEU A 35 4.39 27.16 -12.42
C LEU A 35 4.15 28.13 -11.26
N ARG A 36 3.34 27.74 -10.28
CA ARG A 36 3.09 28.57 -9.10
C ARG A 36 4.41 28.96 -8.42
N ARG A 37 5.29 27.99 -8.17
CA ARG A 37 6.58 28.26 -7.50
C ARG A 37 7.53 29.12 -8.34
N LEU A 38 7.41 29.10 -9.66
CA LEU A 38 8.17 29.96 -10.53
C LEU A 38 7.60 31.39 -10.57
N LEU A 39 6.31 31.55 -10.82
CA LEU A 39 5.67 32.79 -11.27
C LEU A 39 4.93 33.54 -10.19
N LYS A 40 4.57 32.91 -9.06
CA LYS A 40 3.92 33.59 -7.95
C LYS A 40 4.72 34.80 -7.51
N ARG A 41 4.04 35.89 -7.08
CA ARG A 41 4.70 37.05 -6.45
C ARG A 41 5.58 36.56 -5.28
N GLY A 42 6.88 36.88 -5.35
CA GLY A 42 7.89 36.29 -4.46
C GLY A 42 8.22 34.83 -4.81
N GLY A 43 7.95 34.37 -6.03
CA GLY A 43 8.37 33.08 -6.54
C GLY A 43 9.89 33.03 -6.88
N LEU A 44 10.34 31.88 -7.34
CA LEU A 44 11.78 31.64 -7.58
C LEU A 44 12.36 32.52 -8.69
N LEU A 45 11.56 33.07 -9.60
CA LEU A 45 12.02 33.99 -10.63
C LEU A 45 12.22 35.43 -10.09
N GLU A 46 11.53 35.80 -9.03
CA GLU A 46 11.62 37.14 -8.42
C GLU A 46 12.62 37.21 -7.24
N ARG A 47 12.91 36.07 -6.60
CA ARG A 47 13.83 35.99 -5.45
C ARG A 47 15.17 35.39 -5.86
N GLU A 48 16.26 35.95 -5.34
CA GLU A 48 17.62 35.45 -5.59
C GLU A 48 18.03 34.40 -4.56
N ASN A 49 18.78 33.39 -5.04
CA ASN A 49 19.38 32.35 -4.21
C ASN A 49 18.40 31.55 -3.35
N MET A 50 17.14 31.45 -3.77
CA MET A 50 16.12 30.70 -3.07
C MET A 50 16.14 29.21 -3.45
N THR A 51 15.80 28.38 -2.48
CA THR A 51 15.66 26.94 -2.70
C THR A 51 14.17 26.55 -2.57
N CYS A 52 13.68 25.76 -3.49
CA CYS A 52 12.42 25.06 -3.36
C CYS A 52 12.68 23.55 -3.38
N THR A 53 12.38 22.88 -2.28
CA THR A 53 12.55 21.44 -2.16
C THR A 53 11.24 20.73 -2.53
N VAL A 54 11.32 19.77 -3.43
CA VAL A 54 10.19 18.94 -3.86
C VAL A 54 10.38 17.52 -3.35
N LEU A 55 9.44 17.03 -2.57
CA LEU A 55 9.38 15.65 -2.10
C LEU A 55 8.17 14.96 -2.73
N SER A 56 8.41 13.86 -3.42
CA SER A 56 7.37 12.97 -3.98
C SER A 56 7.52 11.57 -3.42
N ALA A 57 6.46 10.78 -3.43
CA ALA A 57 6.43 9.44 -2.83
C ALA A 57 7.52 8.48 -3.38
N SER A 58 7.99 8.71 -4.60
CA SER A 58 9.06 7.92 -5.21
C SER A 58 10.03 8.78 -6.02
N LYS A 59 11.27 8.27 -6.22
CA LYS A 59 12.29 8.94 -7.04
C LYS A 59 11.82 9.21 -8.48
N PRO A 60 11.21 8.26 -9.21
CA PRO A 60 10.70 8.53 -10.57
C PRO A 60 9.71 9.70 -10.62
N GLN A 61 8.82 9.82 -9.64
CA GLN A 61 7.88 10.94 -9.56
C GLN A 61 8.59 12.28 -9.30
N SER A 62 9.61 12.29 -8.46
CA SER A 62 10.43 13.50 -8.25
C SER A 62 11.13 13.94 -9.52
N VAL A 63 11.67 13.03 -10.31
CA VAL A 63 12.29 13.32 -11.61
C VAL A 63 11.26 13.85 -12.59
N GLU A 64 10.09 13.24 -12.72
CA GLU A 64 8.98 13.70 -13.57
C GLU A 64 8.55 15.12 -13.19
N PHE A 65 8.51 15.43 -11.89
CA PHE A 65 8.21 16.80 -11.44
C PHE A 65 9.26 17.79 -11.92
N VAL A 66 10.55 17.48 -11.76
CA VAL A 66 11.66 18.35 -12.23
C VAL A 66 11.62 18.55 -13.73
N GLU A 67 11.40 17.51 -14.52
CA GLU A 67 11.23 17.63 -15.97
C GLU A 67 10.04 18.53 -16.34
N THR A 68 8.96 18.46 -15.59
CA THR A 68 7.79 19.32 -15.77
C THR A 68 8.13 20.78 -15.49
N VAL A 69 8.88 21.05 -14.42
CA VAL A 69 9.38 22.40 -14.11
C VAL A 69 10.32 22.91 -15.21
N GLN A 70 11.20 22.07 -15.73
CA GLN A 70 12.10 22.43 -16.83
C GLN A 70 11.33 22.83 -18.09
N LYS A 71 10.30 22.07 -18.45
CA LYS A 71 9.40 22.43 -19.57
C LYS A 71 8.70 23.78 -19.33
N ASN A 72 8.25 24.03 -18.12
CA ASN A 72 7.66 25.31 -17.74
C ASN A 72 8.65 26.48 -17.91
N ILE A 73 9.90 26.32 -17.46
CA ILE A 73 10.95 27.33 -17.60
C ILE A 73 11.24 27.63 -19.10
N GLN A 74 11.30 26.60 -19.92
CA GLN A 74 11.49 26.78 -21.37
C GLN A 74 10.33 27.56 -22.01
N LEU A 75 9.09 27.26 -21.60
CA LEU A 75 7.90 27.95 -22.09
C LEU A 75 7.87 29.44 -21.73
N ILE A 76 8.40 29.83 -20.58
CA ILE A 76 8.48 31.24 -20.16
C ILE A 76 9.76 31.95 -20.63
N GLY A 77 10.60 31.28 -21.44
CA GLY A 77 11.78 31.87 -22.04
C GLY A 77 12.99 32.01 -21.11
N GLN A 78 13.00 31.32 -20.00
CA GLN A 78 14.14 31.28 -19.08
C GLN A 78 15.07 30.12 -19.38
N THR A 79 16.39 30.34 -19.15
CA THR A 79 17.39 29.28 -19.27
C THR A 79 17.60 28.61 -17.92
N ALA A 80 17.54 27.28 -17.88
CA ALA A 80 17.85 26.49 -16.69
C ALA A 80 18.88 25.42 -17.01
N GLN A 81 19.65 25.05 -16.00
CA GLN A 81 20.58 23.93 -16.06
C GLN A 81 20.03 22.79 -15.20
N LEU A 82 20.00 21.58 -15.77
CA LEU A 82 19.64 20.37 -15.06
C LEU A 82 20.91 19.69 -14.56
N TYR A 83 20.91 19.35 -13.27
CA TYR A 83 22.00 18.63 -12.64
C TYR A 83 21.49 17.34 -12.01
N GLU A 84 22.27 16.28 -12.18
CA GLU A 84 22.14 15.06 -11.41
C GLU A 84 23.38 14.91 -10.52
N GLU A 85 23.20 14.95 -9.23
CA GLU A 85 24.28 14.77 -8.26
C GLU A 85 23.98 13.60 -7.34
N PRO A 86 24.96 12.73 -7.04
CA PRO A 86 24.82 11.74 -6.00
C PRO A 86 24.75 12.43 -4.64
N PHE A 87 23.72 12.13 -3.86
CA PHE A 87 23.63 12.52 -2.47
C PHE A 87 24.21 11.40 -1.61
N ILE A 88 25.24 11.70 -0.83
CA ILE A 88 25.84 10.76 0.12
C ILE A 88 25.23 11.05 1.49
N ASP A 89 24.55 10.07 2.07
CA ASP A 89 24.08 10.16 3.45
C ASP A 89 25.29 10.20 4.39
N ILE A 90 25.25 11.07 5.40
CA ILE A 90 26.34 11.30 6.36
C ILE A 90 26.70 10.02 7.13
N GLU A 91 25.82 9.03 7.17
CA GLU A 91 26.05 7.72 7.79
C GLU A 91 26.67 6.66 6.85
N GLY A 92 26.90 6.99 5.58
CA GLY A 92 27.76 6.19 4.67
C GLY A 92 27.14 4.90 4.10
N GLU A 93 25.88 4.59 4.36
CA GLU A 93 25.28 3.30 3.93
C GLU A 93 24.40 3.36 2.67
N SER A 94 24.00 4.54 2.21
CA SER A 94 23.17 4.66 1.00
C SER A 94 23.50 5.92 0.19
N SER A 95 23.68 5.75 -1.12
CA SER A 95 23.78 6.87 -2.06
C SER A 95 22.39 7.22 -2.61
N PHE A 96 21.96 8.47 -2.43
CA PHE A 96 20.76 9.02 -3.05
C PHE A 96 21.16 9.93 -4.21
N THR A 97 20.43 9.87 -5.32
CA THR A 97 20.59 10.81 -6.43
C THR A 97 19.53 11.90 -6.29
N GLN A 98 19.93 13.14 -6.27
CA GLN A 98 19.03 14.30 -6.33
C GLN A 98 19.04 14.87 -7.76
N SER A 99 17.86 15.25 -8.23
CA SER A 99 17.75 16.05 -9.45
C SER A 99 17.50 17.48 -9.06
N ARG A 100 18.27 18.41 -9.64
CA ARG A 100 18.09 19.85 -9.38
C ARG A 100 18.09 20.68 -10.65
N ILE A 101 17.30 21.74 -10.65
CA ILE A 101 17.34 22.80 -11.65
C ILE A 101 17.85 24.06 -10.96
N GLN A 102 18.83 24.72 -11.58
CA GLN A 102 19.30 26.01 -11.12
C GLN A 102 18.89 27.10 -12.13
N LEU A 103 18.35 28.20 -11.61
CA LEU A 103 17.95 29.36 -12.37
C LEU A 103 19.13 30.36 -12.45
N PRO A 104 19.15 31.25 -13.46
CA PRO A 104 20.22 32.27 -13.60
C PRO A 104 20.36 33.21 -12.41
N ASN A 105 19.29 33.44 -11.62
CA ASN A 105 19.30 34.23 -10.39
C ASN A 105 19.81 33.47 -9.15
N GLY A 106 20.39 32.28 -9.33
CA GLY A 106 20.88 31.43 -8.24
C GLY A 106 19.82 30.63 -7.52
N SER A 107 18.55 30.86 -7.80
CA SER A 107 17.46 30.07 -7.21
C SER A 107 17.41 28.67 -7.82
N ARG A 108 16.86 27.70 -7.08
CA ARG A 108 16.90 26.31 -7.48
C ARG A 108 15.70 25.50 -7.00
N PHE A 109 15.31 24.53 -7.83
CA PHE A 109 14.50 23.40 -7.40
C PHE A 109 15.39 22.20 -7.07
N ILE A 110 15.06 21.49 -6.00
CA ILE A 110 15.71 20.23 -5.63
C ILE A 110 14.62 19.19 -5.40
N ALA A 111 14.62 18.13 -6.21
CA ALA A 111 13.68 17.04 -6.08
C ALA A 111 14.33 15.84 -5.42
N LEU A 112 13.73 15.36 -4.35
CA LEU A 112 14.19 14.26 -3.52
C LEU A 112 13.11 13.19 -3.39
N ALA A 113 13.51 11.95 -3.21
CA ALA A 113 12.59 10.94 -2.71
C ALA A 113 12.17 11.29 -1.28
N ALA A 114 10.93 10.93 -0.92
CA ALA A 114 10.39 11.18 0.42
C ALA A 114 11.15 10.38 1.48
N ASN A 115 12.14 11.02 2.08
CA ASN A 115 12.93 10.49 3.18
C ASN A 115 13.12 11.60 4.23
N PRO A 116 12.80 11.36 5.51
CA PRO A 116 12.94 12.36 6.56
C PRO A 116 14.36 12.89 6.75
N ARG A 117 15.39 12.10 6.45
CA ARG A 117 16.80 12.52 6.56
C ARG A 117 17.17 13.51 5.45
N THR A 118 16.82 13.20 4.19
CA THR A 118 17.10 14.09 3.05
C THR A 118 16.28 15.38 3.12
N ALA A 119 15.05 15.30 3.65
CA ALA A 119 14.17 16.44 3.82
C ALA A 119 14.74 17.55 4.73
N ARG A 120 15.70 17.25 5.60
CA ARG A 120 16.27 18.22 6.57
C ARG A 120 17.38 19.12 6.01
N GLY A 121 17.82 18.87 4.79
CA GLY A 121 19.08 19.46 4.28
C GLY A 121 18.97 20.83 3.62
N TYR A 122 17.77 21.31 3.28
CA TYR A 122 17.62 22.45 2.36
C TYR A 122 16.58 23.46 2.88
N PRO A 123 17.03 24.53 3.59
CA PRO A 123 16.12 25.60 4.00
C PRO A 123 15.57 26.33 2.77
N GLY A 124 14.28 26.64 2.81
CA GLY A 124 13.56 27.29 1.69
C GLY A 124 12.11 26.88 1.61
N ASP A 125 11.53 27.15 0.44
CA ASP A 125 10.16 26.73 0.12
C ASP A 125 10.09 25.20 -0.05
N ALA A 126 8.90 24.62 0.11
CA ALA A 126 8.71 23.18 -0.03
C ALA A 126 7.44 22.85 -0.82
N VAL A 127 7.54 21.77 -1.60
CA VAL A 127 6.41 21.10 -2.26
C VAL A 127 6.37 19.66 -1.78
N LEU A 128 5.25 19.24 -1.23
CA LEU A 128 4.96 17.85 -0.88
C LEU A 128 3.96 17.31 -1.90
N ASP A 129 4.49 16.65 -2.93
CA ASP A 129 3.68 16.06 -4.02
C ASP A 129 3.30 14.63 -3.67
N GLU A 130 2.04 14.25 -3.90
CA GLU A 130 1.42 12.99 -3.52
C GLU A 130 1.64 12.64 -2.02
N PHE A 131 1.48 13.65 -1.16
CA PHE A 131 1.82 13.55 0.27
C PHE A 131 0.98 12.53 1.04
N GLY A 132 -0.25 12.24 0.61
CA GLY A 132 -1.07 11.16 1.19
C GLY A 132 -0.46 9.77 1.05
N HIS A 133 0.49 9.60 0.13
CA HIS A 133 1.15 8.31 -0.17
C HIS A 133 2.56 8.20 0.41
N HIS A 134 3.00 9.14 1.23
CA HIS A 134 4.30 9.07 1.89
C HIS A 134 4.22 8.19 3.15
N GLU A 135 5.03 7.13 3.21
CA GLU A 135 5.02 6.16 4.32
C GLU A 135 5.33 6.82 5.67
N GLU A 136 6.33 7.71 5.72
CA GLU A 136 6.74 8.42 6.93
C GLU A 136 6.23 9.88 6.99
N SER A 137 4.97 10.11 6.63
CA SER A 137 4.41 11.45 6.45
C SER A 137 4.57 12.38 7.66
N TYR A 138 4.47 11.88 8.89
CA TYR A 138 4.69 12.69 10.10
C TYR A 138 6.14 13.13 10.27
N SER A 139 7.09 12.23 10.04
CA SER A 139 8.53 12.53 10.14
C SER A 139 8.98 13.50 9.05
N ILE A 140 8.47 13.34 7.83
CA ILE A 140 8.71 14.25 6.70
C ILE A 140 8.11 15.62 7.00
N TRP A 141 6.87 15.67 7.49
CA TRP A 141 6.23 16.92 7.90
C TRP A 141 7.05 17.68 8.95
N ALA A 142 7.50 17.00 10.00
CA ALA A 142 8.34 17.61 11.04
C ALA A 142 9.70 18.12 10.50
N ALA A 143 10.24 17.48 9.46
CA ALA A 143 11.46 17.94 8.81
C ALA A 143 11.21 19.20 7.98
N ILE A 144 10.17 19.22 7.16
CA ILE A 144 9.82 20.32 6.25
C ILE A 144 9.37 21.56 7.00
N THR A 145 8.55 21.43 8.04
CA THR A 145 8.10 22.59 8.84
C THR A 145 9.24 23.35 9.49
N ARG A 146 10.35 22.69 9.80
CA ARG A 146 11.57 23.38 10.28
C ARG A 146 12.26 24.19 9.18
N GLN A 147 12.26 23.70 7.95
CA GLN A 147 12.88 24.39 6.80
C GLN A 147 12.09 25.63 6.39
N THR A 148 10.75 25.57 6.54
CA THR A 148 9.86 26.66 6.20
C THR A 148 9.66 27.69 7.35
N ALA A 149 10.26 27.46 8.52
CA ALA A 149 10.04 28.27 9.72
C ALA A 149 10.44 29.75 9.59
N LEU A 150 11.31 30.11 8.64
CA LEU A 150 11.78 31.48 8.42
C LEU A 150 10.92 32.27 7.41
N GLY A 151 9.64 31.97 7.33
CA GLY A 151 8.69 32.64 6.42
C GLY A 151 8.71 32.08 5.00
N ASN A 152 9.30 30.90 4.81
CA ASN A 152 9.21 30.16 3.55
C ASN A 152 7.85 29.50 3.39
N GLU A 153 7.50 29.14 2.18
CA GLU A 153 6.18 28.69 1.78
C GLU A 153 6.11 27.19 1.58
N ILE A 154 4.91 26.62 1.73
CA ILE A 154 4.68 25.19 1.56
C ILE A 154 3.43 24.92 0.71
N ASP A 155 3.57 24.09 -0.33
CA ASP A 155 2.45 23.53 -1.08
C ASP A 155 2.36 22.03 -0.81
N VAL A 156 1.18 21.58 -0.40
CA VAL A 156 0.88 20.17 -0.12
C VAL A 156 -0.22 19.71 -1.07
N LEU A 157 0.02 18.68 -1.85
CA LEU A 157 -0.97 18.19 -2.81
C LEU A 157 -0.97 16.66 -2.86
N SER A 158 -2.15 16.06 -2.96
CA SER A 158 -2.30 14.61 -3.09
C SER A 158 -3.70 14.20 -3.51
N THR A 159 -3.83 13.00 -4.08
CA THR A 159 -5.05 12.21 -3.93
C THR A 159 -5.14 11.72 -2.47
N PRO A 160 -6.35 11.52 -1.92
CA PRO A 160 -6.52 10.87 -0.62
C PRO A 160 -5.94 9.46 -0.58
N ASN A 161 -5.51 9.01 0.61
CA ASN A 161 -5.04 7.65 0.86
C ASN A 161 -5.60 7.14 2.20
N GLY A 162 -6.92 7.02 2.27
CA GLY A 162 -7.64 6.69 3.49
C GLY A 162 -7.65 7.81 4.54
N GLU A 163 -8.32 7.55 5.66
CA GLU A 163 -8.35 8.45 6.83
C GLU A 163 -7.11 8.26 7.70
N GLN A 164 -5.91 8.40 7.12
CA GLN A 164 -4.64 8.18 7.82
C GLN A 164 -3.52 9.09 7.34
N GLY A 165 -2.50 9.24 8.17
CA GLY A 165 -1.30 10.01 7.85
C GLY A 165 -1.48 11.53 7.98
N LYS A 166 -0.37 12.25 7.85
CA LYS A 166 -0.34 13.70 8.08
C LYS A 166 -1.15 14.50 7.06
N PHE A 167 -1.25 13.99 5.82
CA PHE A 167 -2.09 14.63 4.80
C PHE A 167 -3.57 14.66 5.20
N PHE A 168 -4.09 13.51 5.69
CA PHE A 168 -5.46 13.44 6.19
C PHE A 168 -5.71 14.39 7.36
N ASP A 169 -4.79 14.46 8.34
CA ASP A 169 -4.93 15.37 9.48
C ASP A 169 -5.04 16.82 9.02
N LEU A 170 -4.17 17.25 8.10
CA LEU A 170 -4.20 18.61 7.56
C LEU A 170 -5.48 18.88 6.77
N ALA A 171 -5.88 17.92 5.92
CA ALA A 171 -7.13 18.03 5.15
C ALA A 171 -8.35 18.14 6.06
N LYS A 172 -8.39 17.38 7.16
CA LYS A 172 -9.44 17.42 8.19
C LYS A 172 -9.46 18.75 8.91
N GLU A 173 -8.32 19.29 9.31
CA GLU A 173 -8.22 20.61 9.93
C GLU A 173 -8.72 21.72 8.99
N LEU A 174 -8.48 21.58 7.68
CA LEU A 174 -8.91 22.51 6.65
C LEU A 174 -10.35 22.29 6.16
N GLY A 175 -11.06 21.28 6.69
CA GLY A 175 -12.43 20.95 6.33
C GLY A 175 -12.60 20.30 4.96
N LEU A 176 -11.55 19.68 4.40
CA LEU A 176 -11.59 19.02 3.09
C LEU A 176 -12.08 17.57 3.15
N THR A 177 -12.42 17.07 4.33
CA THR A 177 -12.89 15.67 4.52
C THR A 177 -14.39 15.57 4.65
N ASP A 178 -15.11 16.70 4.72
CA ASP A 178 -16.52 16.76 5.07
C ASP A 178 -17.39 16.84 3.81
N GLY A 179 -17.93 15.72 3.38
CA GLY A 179 -18.96 15.66 2.34
C GLY A 179 -18.44 15.75 0.89
N ILE A 180 -19.36 16.04 -0.02
CA ILE A 180 -19.09 16.26 -1.45
C ILE A 180 -18.84 17.75 -1.66
N ALA A 181 -17.73 18.11 -2.33
CA ALA A 181 -17.30 19.49 -2.54
C ALA A 181 -17.18 20.28 -1.21
N PRO A 182 -16.28 19.88 -0.32
CA PRO A 182 -16.14 20.50 0.99
C PRO A 182 -15.78 21.99 0.88
N VAL A 183 -16.33 22.79 1.76
CA VAL A 183 -15.99 24.21 1.87
C VAL A 183 -14.87 24.36 2.90
N PRO A 184 -13.70 24.89 2.51
CA PRO A 184 -12.60 25.09 3.45
C PRO A 184 -13.02 25.92 4.66
N ASN A 185 -12.59 25.52 5.85
CA ASN A 185 -12.89 26.23 7.08
C ASN A 185 -11.73 27.17 7.48
N PRO A 186 -11.78 28.47 7.15
CA PRO A 186 -10.69 29.40 7.37
C PRO A 186 -10.45 29.76 8.85
N LYS A 187 -11.30 29.30 9.77
CA LYS A 187 -11.17 29.66 11.20
C LYS A 187 -10.08 28.89 11.94
N ARG A 188 -9.66 27.71 11.41
CA ARG A 188 -8.71 26.84 12.10
C ARG A 188 -7.26 27.03 11.67
N MET A 189 -7.01 27.44 10.41
CA MET A 189 -5.66 27.64 9.88
C MET A 189 -5.59 28.97 9.11
N ARG A 190 -5.44 30.07 9.82
CA ARG A 190 -5.49 31.44 9.23
C ARG A 190 -4.48 31.75 8.14
N THR A 191 -3.38 31.00 8.08
CA THR A 191 -2.28 31.18 7.12
C THR A 191 -2.35 30.19 5.96
N TRP A 192 -3.33 29.30 5.96
CA TRP A 192 -3.50 28.29 4.95
C TRP A 192 -4.67 28.58 4.02
N SER A 193 -4.48 28.26 2.74
CA SER A 193 -5.54 28.09 1.79
C SER A 193 -5.70 26.63 1.39
N ALA A 194 -6.94 26.25 1.06
CA ALA A 194 -7.28 24.88 0.75
C ALA A 194 -8.06 24.80 -0.57
N HIS A 195 -7.67 23.83 -1.39
CA HIS A 195 -8.30 23.54 -2.67
C HIS A 195 -8.80 22.10 -2.67
N TRP A 196 -9.99 21.92 -3.22
CA TRP A 196 -10.58 20.61 -3.47
C TRP A 196 -11.00 20.55 -4.93
N VAL A 197 -10.46 19.57 -5.68
CA VAL A 197 -10.71 19.45 -7.11
C VAL A 197 -10.84 17.97 -7.47
N ASP A 198 -12.05 17.47 -7.51
CA ASP A 198 -12.37 16.13 -7.99
C ASP A 198 -12.38 16.05 -9.52
N VAL A 199 -12.62 14.86 -10.05
CA VAL A 199 -12.66 14.65 -11.50
C VAL A 199 -13.84 15.36 -12.15
N HIS A 200 -14.99 15.48 -11.47
CA HIS A 200 -16.17 16.14 -12.04
C HIS A 200 -15.93 17.64 -12.22
N LEU A 201 -15.38 18.30 -11.19
CA LEU A 201 -15.00 19.70 -11.28
C LEU A 201 -13.90 19.90 -12.34
N ALA A 202 -12.90 19.02 -12.39
CA ALA A 202 -11.84 19.11 -13.37
C ALA A 202 -12.35 19.01 -14.80
N VAL A 203 -13.27 18.07 -15.08
CA VAL A 203 -13.89 17.90 -16.41
C VAL A 203 -14.80 19.09 -16.74
N ALA A 204 -15.60 19.55 -15.81
CA ALA A 204 -16.44 20.75 -16.00
C ALA A 204 -15.60 22.00 -16.37
N GLU A 205 -14.35 22.07 -15.89
CA GLU A 205 -13.40 23.14 -16.17
C GLU A 205 -12.40 22.81 -17.30
N GLY A 206 -12.74 21.83 -18.14
CA GLY A 206 -12.03 21.54 -19.40
C GLY A 206 -10.91 20.49 -19.33
N CYS A 207 -10.87 19.65 -18.30
CA CYS A 207 -9.99 18.50 -18.26
C CYS A 207 -10.52 17.40 -19.21
N PRO A 208 -9.72 16.87 -20.15
CA PRO A 208 -10.20 15.91 -21.14
C PRO A 208 -10.20 14.46 -20.60
N ILE A 209 -10.81 14.24 -19.43
CA ILE A 209 -10.98 12.90 -18.87
C ILE A 209 -12.39 12.42 -19.20
N ASP A 210 -12.48 11.24 -19.78
CA ASP A 210 -13.72 10.49 -19.94
C ASP A 210 -13.98 9.71 -18.64
N ILE A 211 -14.94 10.19 -17.85
CA ILE A 211 -15.24 9.64 -16.52
C ILE A 211 -15.83 8.22 -16.63
N GLU A 212 -16.73 7.99 -17.59
CA GLU A 212 -17.38 6.69 -17.77
C GLU A 212 -16.36 5.62 -18.18
N GLN A 213 -15.50 5.95 -19.17
CA GLN A 213 -14.41 5.07 -19.58
C GLN A 213 -13.44 4.78 -18.43
N MET A 214 -13.18 5.78 -17.59
CA MET A 214 -12.28 5.60 -16.44
C MET A 214 -12.89 4.68 -15.39
N GLN A 215 -14.17 4.84 -15.06
CA GLN A 215 -14.91 3.96 -14.14
C GLN A 215 -14.94 2.51 -14.65
N ASP A 216 -15.21 2.33 -15.94
CA ASP A 216 -15.24 0.99 -16.54
C ASP A 216 -13.86 0.31 -16.53
N ARG A 217 -12.79 1.05 -16.66
CA ARG A 217 -11.42 0.51 -16.58
C ARG A 217 -10.99 0.17 -15.16
N ILE A 218 -11.38 0.98 -14.17
CA ILE A 218 -10.96 0.79 -12.78
C ILE A 218 -11.73 -0.37 -12.14
N LYS A 219 -13.03 -0.50 -12.41
CA LYS A 219 -13.95 -1.54 -11.86
C LYS A 219 -13.87 -1.72 -10.34
N ASP A 220 -13.39 -0.70 -9.63
CA ASP A 220 -13.27 -0.65 -8.17
C ASP A 220 -13.80 0.70 -7.69
N PRO A 221 -15.03 0.75 -7.16
CA PRO A 221 -15.66 1.99 -6.71
C PRO A 221 -14.86 2.73 -5.64
N GLU A 222 -14.16 2.00 -4.77
CA GLU A 222 -13.36 2.60 -3.70
C GLU A 222 -12.11 3.28 -4.22
N THR A 223 -11.36 2.59 -5.09
CA THR A 223 -10.22 3.22 -5.77
C THR A 223 -10.68 4.43 -6.58
N PHE A 224 -11.82 4.35 -7.27
CA PHE A 224 -12.36 5.48 -8.01
C PHE A 224 -12.72 6.65 -7.07
N ALA A 225 -13.40 6.36 -5.96
CA ALA A 225 -13.78 7.36 -4.97
C ALA A 225 -12.54 8.07 -4.38
N GLN A 226 -11.49 7.33 -4.07
CA GLN A 226 -10.28 7.87 -3.47
C GLN A 226 -9.43 8.64 -4.49
N GLU A 227 -9.11 8.03 -5.64
CA GLU A 227 -8.20 8.62 -6.64
C GLU A 227 -8.84 9.73 -7.48
N PHE A 228 -10.15 9.68 -7.72
CA PHE A 228 -10.81 10.60 -8.64
C PHE A 228 -11.87 11.49 -7.98
N LEU A 229 -12.58 11.02 -6.95
CA LEU A 229 -13.58 11.81 -6.24
C LEU A 229 -13.02 12.52 -4.99
N CYS A 230 -11.73 12.40 -4.72
CA CYS A 230 -11.06 13.01 -3.56
C CYS A 230 -11.68 12.62 -2.20
N GLN A 231 -12.23 11.40 -2.08
CA GLN A 231 -12.84 10.93 -0.85
C GLN A 231 -11.81 10.28 0.06
N PHE A 232 -11.76 10.73 1.31
CA PHE A 232 -11.00 10.06 2.35
C PHE A 232 -11.83 8.90 2.88
N LEU A 233 -11.55 7.70 2.37
CA LEU A 233 -12.25 6.52 2.82
C LEU A 233 -11.75 6.12 4.21
N LYS A 234 -12.67 5.82 5.11
CA LYS A 234 -12.28 5.20 6.38
C LYS A 234 -11.43 3.99 6.05
N SER A 235 -10.29 3.85 6.74
CA SER A 235 -9.54 2.60 6.71
C SER A 235 -10.56 1.47 6.82
N GLN A 236 -10.79 0.75 5.73
CA GLN A 236 -11.85 -0.25 5.72
C GLN A 236 -11.63 -1.15 6.91
N GLY A 237 -12.71 -1.43 7.61
CA GLY A 237 -12.74 -2.54 8.54
C GLY A 237 -12.10 -3.78 7.92
N ALA A 238 -11.87 -4.80 8.70
CA ALA A 238 -11.28 -6.04 8.24
C ALA A 238 -11.61 -6.34 6.77
N TRP A 239 -10.62 -6.70 5.95
CA TRP A 239 -10.82 -7.09 4.54
C TRP A 239 -11.94 -8.12 4.39
N LEU A 240 -12.03 -8.99 5.40
CA LEU A 240 -13.13 -9.93 5.61
C LEU A 240 -13.94 -9.46 6.82
N PRO A 241 -15.04 -8.70 6.64
CA PRO A 241 -15.84 -8.20 7.76
C PRO A 241 -16.50 -9.33 8.54
N LEU A 242 -16.88 -9.05 9.79
CA LEU A 242 -17.45 -10.04 10.70
C LEU A 242 -18.64 -10.78 10.10
N GLU A 243 -19.51 -10.08 9.41
CA GLU A 243 -20.71 -10.64 8.80
C GLU A 243 -20.35 -11.69 7.74
N LEU A 244 -19.30 -11.44 6.96
CA LEU A 244 -18.84 -12.35 5.92
C LEU A 244 -18.17 -13.59 6.52
N VAL A 245 -17.32 -13.41 7.54
CA VAL A 245 -16.66 -14.51 8.26
C VAL A 245 -17.71 -15.37 8.98
N ALA A 246 -18.63 -14.74 9.70
CA ALA A 246 -19.72 -15.45 10.42
C ALA A 246 -20.65 -16.22 9.48
N ALA A 247 -20.91 -15.71 8.27
CA ALA A 247 -21.70 -16.40 7.26
C ALA A 247 -21.00 -17.65 6.69
N ALA A 248 -19.67 -17.71 6.78
CA ALA A 248 -18.90 -18.87 6.37
C ALA A 248 -18.73 -19.92 7.50
N GLU A 249 -18.98 -19.54 8.76
CA GLU A 249 -18.87 -20.46 9.90
C GLU A 249 -19.99 -21.52 9.88
N ASP A 250 -19.60 -22.78 10.05
CA ASP A 250 -20.53 -23.91 10.05
C ASP A 250 -20.10 -24.95 11.10
N ASP A 251 -21.05 -25.50 11.85
CA ASP A 251 -20.77 -26.49 12.90
C ASP A 251 -20.30 -27.85 12.33
N SER A 252 -20.51 -28.10 11.04
CA SER A 252 -20.03 -29.30 10.36
C SER A 252 -18.61 -29.15 9.79
N ALA A 253 -18.04 -27.95 9.82
CA ALA A 253 -16.63 -27.70 9.56
C ALA A 253 -15.83 -27.94 10.86
N THR A 254 -14.66 -28.57 10.78
CA THR A 254 -13.95 -29.07 11.96
C THR A 254 -12.50 -28.60 12.01
N MET A 255 -11.99 -28.41 13.26
CA MET A 255 -10.56 -28.11 13.51
C MET A 255 -9.71 -29.39 13.43
N ASP A 256 -10.26 -30.50 13.86
CA ASP A 256 -9.60 -31.80 13.90
C ASP A 256 -10.30 -32.75 12.95
N TRP A 257 -9.53 -33.61 12.30
CA TRP A 257 -10.07 -34.66 11.43
C TRP A 257 -11.03 -35.57 12.20
N PRO A 258 -12.29 -35.69 11.81
CA PRO A 258 -13.25 -36.50 12.56
C PRO A 258 -12.87 -37.99 12.54
N ALA A 259 -12.94 -38.64 13.67
CA ALA A 259 -12.63 -40.07 13.79
C ALA A 259 -13.55 -40.92 12.89
N GLY A 260 -12.95 -41.76 12.04
CA GLY A 260 -13.69 -42.61 11.12
C GLY A 260 -14.31 -41.87 9.92
N TYR A 261 -13.98 -40.61 9.73
CA TYR A 261 -14.49 -39.83 8.59
C TYR A 261 -13.92 -40.35 7.26
N VAL A 262 -14.83 -40.54 6.30
CA VAL A 262 -14.49 -40.90 4.93
C VAL A 262 -14.90 -39.73 4.03
N PRO A 263 -13.95 -39.07 3.37
CA PRO A 263 -14.25 -37.91 2.52
C PRO A 263 -15.12 -38.33 1.32
N SER A 264 -16.06 -37.46 0.97
CA SER A 264 -16.97 -37.62 -0.18
C SER A 264 -16.48 -36.86 -1.41
N GLY A 265 -15.52 -35.94 -1.22
CA GLY A 265 -14.95 -35.12 -2.25
C GLY A 265 -13.43 -34.99 -2.18
N PRO A 266 -12.82 -34.35 -3.18
CA PRO A 266 -11.37 -34.16 -3.20
C PRO A 266 -10.87 -33.31 -2.04
N LEU A 267 -9.71 -33.70 -1.49
CA LEU A 267 -9.04 -33.00 -0.39
C LEU A 267 -7.97 -32.03 -0.89
N ARG A 268 -8.01 -30.80 -0.40
CA ARG A 268 -7.06 -29.73 -0.72
C ARG A 268 -6.35 -29.26 0.54
N LEU A 269 -5.03 -29.37 0.55
CA LEU A 269 -4.21 -28.96 1.68
C LEU A 269 -3.43 -27.69 1.34
N GLY A 270 -3.56 -26.67 2.15
CA GLY A 270 -2.72 -25.47 2.12
C GLY A 270 -1.73 -25.49 3.29
N ILE A 271 -0.46 -25.19 3.03
CA ILE A 271 0.57 -25.13 4.08
C ILE A 271 1.31 -23.79 3.98
N ASP A 272 1.24 -22.99 5.03
CA ASP A 272 2.09 -21.83 5.25
C ASP A 272 3.16 -22.15 6.26
N VAL A 273 4.43 -21.90 5.91
CA VAL A 273 5.60 -22.40 6.65
C VAL A 273 6.17 -21.32 7.56
N GLY A 274 6.10 -21.55 8.87
CA GLY A 274 6.73 -20.73 9.90
C GLY A 274 7.97 -21.38 10.52
N ARG A 275 8.90 -20.56 11.01
CA ARG A 275 10.09 -20.98 11.76
C ARG A 275 10.08 -20.36 13.17
N GLU A 276 11.23 -20.17 13.77
CA GLU A 276 11.37 -19.59 15.12
C GLU A 276 10.58 -18.27 15.28
N GLY A 277 9.52 -18.30 16.07
CA GLY A 277 8.64 -17.16 16.32
C GLY A 277 7.35 -17.13 15.50
N ASP A 278 7.30 -17.79 14.34
CA ASP A 278 6.09 -17.91 13.52
C ASP A 278 5.54 -19.37 13.59
N ARG A 279 4.24 -19.52 13.31
CA ARG A 279 3.59 -20.85 13.27
C ARG A 279 3.58 -21.39 11.85
N THR A 280 3.78 -22.69 11.69
CA THR A 280 3.38 -23.39 10.47
C THR A 280 1.90 -23.74 10.59
N ILE A 281 1.12 -23.36 9.58
CA ILE A 281 -0.31 -23.66 9.49
C ILE A 281 -0.54 -24.64 8.35
N ALA A 282 -1.22 -25.73 8.64
CA ALA A 282 -1.75 -26.65 7.64
C ALA A 282 -3.27 -26.62 7.69
N TRP A 283 -3.89 -26.29 6.56
CA TRP A 283 -5.33 -26.14 6.40
C TRP A 283 -5.84 -27.12 5.36
N LEU A 284 -6.72 -28.02 5.76
CA LEU A 284 -7.28 -29.07 4.89
C LEU A 284 -8.76 -28.82 4.66
N ASP A 285 -9.10 -28.63 3.40
CA ASP A 285 -10.48 -28.52 2.93
C ASP A 285 -10.90 -29.72 2.11
N GLU A 286 -12.16 -30.11 2.21
CA GLU A 286 -12.85 -31.04 1.33
C GLU A 286 -13.74 -30.28 0.38
N GLU A 287 -13.61 -30.52 -0.93
CA GLU A 287 -14.48 -29.93 -1.93
C GLU A 287 -15.74 -30.80 -2.14
N ILE A 288 -16.91 -30.33 -1.68
CA ILE A 288 -18.21 -30.98 -1.90
C ILE A 288 -19.03 -30.08 -2.84
N GLY A 289 -19.18 -30.52 -4.08
CA GLY A 289 -19.67 -29.66 -5.14
C GLY A 289 -18.70 -28.52 -5.42
N ASP A 290 -19.13 -27.26 -5.24
CA ASP A 290 -18.30 -26.06 -5.39
C ASP A 290 -17.97 -25.37 -4.04
N ILE A 291 -18.31 -26.04 -2.93
CA ILE A 291 -18.08 -25.56 -1.56
C ILE A 291 -16.87 -26.23 -0.94
N ALA A 292 -15.96 -25.45 -0.40
CA ALA A 292 -14.83 -25.93 0.38
C ALA A 292 -15.23 -26.03 1.87
N TRP A 293 -15.15 -27.22 2.42
CA TRP A 293 -15.44 -27.55 3.81
C TRP A 293 -14.15 -27.79 4.58
N THR A 294 -13.84 -26.97 5.52
CA THR A 294 -12.66 -27.19 6.36
C THR A 294 -12.84 -28.46 7.22
N ARG A 295 -11.87 -29.36 7.15
CA ARG A 295 -11.85 -30.63 7.88
C ARG A 295 -10.73 -30.71 8.92
N MET A 296 -9.69 -29.88 8.79
CA MET A 296 -8.60 -29.84 9.76
C MET A 296 -7.83 -28.53 9.65
N VAL A 297 -7.46 -27.97 10.79
CA VAL A 297 -6.52 -26.83 10.87
C VAL A 297 -5.45 -27.15 11.91
N MET A 298 -4.25 -27.50 11.43
CA MET A 298 -3.13 -27.80 12.30
C MET A 298 -2.23 -26.57 12.46
N ARG A 299 -1.90 -26.25 13.70
CA ARG A 299 -0.96 -25.18 14.08
C ARG A 299 0.28 -25.80 14.70
N ILE A 300 1.44 -25.65 14.06
CA ILE A 300 2.73 -26.17 14.55
C ILE A 300 3.59 -25.01 15.01
N HIS A 301 4.10 -25.05 16.23
CA HIS A 301 4.95 -24.01 16.78
C HIS A 301 6.12 -24.61 17.57
N GLY A 302 7.30 -23.98 17.44
CA GLY A 302 8.49 -24.37 18.22
C GLY A 302 9.03 -25.77 17.90
N VAL A 303 8.68 -26.32 16.73
CA VAL A 303 9.09 -27.66 16.27
C VAL A 303 10.04 -27.48 15.07
N PRO A 304 11.22 -28.14 15.05
CA PRO A 304 12.15 -28.05 13.93
C PRO A 304 11.53 -28.63 12.64
N PHE A 305 12.06 -28.28 11.49
CA PHE A 305 11.59 -28.84 10.22
C PHE A 305 11.90 -30.33 10.12
N PHE A 306 13.09 -30.72 10.58
CA PHE A 306 13.56 -32.10 10.61
C PHE A 306 14.16 -32.42 11.97
N THR A 307 13.96 -33.64 12.41
CA THR A 307 14.60 -34.16 13.61
C THR A 307 16.10 -34.36 13.33
N PRO A 308 17.00 -33.91 14.23
CA PRO A 308 18.43 -34.20 14.10
C PRO A 308 18.72 -35.70 14.04
N ASP A 309 19.76 -36.06 13.29
CA ASP A 309 20.22 -37.46 13.16
C ASP A 309 20.55 -38.04 14.54
N GLY A 310 20.01 -39.23 14.84
CA GLY A 310 20.24 -39.96 16.10
C GLY A 310 19.14 -39.86 17.15
N GLU A 311 18.11 -39.03 16.95
CA GLU A 311 16.93 -39.02 17.84
C GLU A 311 15.95 -40.13 17.50
N GLN A 312 15.50 -40.88 18.54
CA GLN A 312 14.57 -42.02 18.39
C GLN A 312 13.12 -41.60 18.11
N LYS A 313 12.71 -40.35 18.42
CA LYS A 313 11.35 -39.84 18.18
C LYS A 313 11.39 -38.77 17.12
N LEU A 314 10.74 -39.03 15.99
CA LEU A 314 10.50 -38.05 14.94
C LEU A 314 9.47 -37.02 15.38
N ASN A 315 9.93 -35.95 16.02
CA ASN A 315 9.08 -34.83 16.45
C ASN A 315 9.45 -33.57 15.68
N ASP A 316 9.20 -33.59 14.39
CA ASP A 316 9.48 -32.48 13.47
C ASP A 316 8.28 -32.18 12.57
N GLN A 317 8.36 -31.04 11.87
CA GLN A 317 7.27 -30.59 11.02
C GLN A 317 7.07 -31.53 9.81
N ALA A 318 8.15 -32.06 9.24
CA ALA A 318 8.09 -32.94 8.08
C ALA A 318 7.26 -34.20 8.37
N HIS A 319 7.51 -34.86 9.51
CA HIS A 319 6.77 -36.06 9.92
C HIS A 319 5.33 -35.77 10.37
N LYS A 320 5.07 -34.60 10.96
CA LYS A 320 3.71 -34.18 11.31
C LYS A 320 2.84 -33.87 10.10
N LEU A 321 3.42 -33.29 9.06
CA LEU A 321 2.70 -32.89 7.85
C LEU A 321 2.54 -34.02 6.86
N LEU A 322 3.50 -34.96 6.78
CA LEU A 322 3.54 -36.02 5.77
C LEU A 322 2.24 -36.84 5.68
N PRO A 323 1.60 -37.31 6.77
CA PRO A 323 0.33 -38.05 6.67
C PRO A 323 -0.78 -37.27 5.98
N TRP A 324 -0.84 -35.95 6.21
CA TRP A 324 -1.84 -35.07 5.60
C TRP A 324 -1.57 -34.79 4.14
N VAL A 325 -0.30 -34.63 3.79
CA VAL A 325 0.14 -34.50 2.38
C VAL A 325 -0.14 -35.79 1.58
N GLN A 326 -0.01 -36.96 2.23
CA GLN A 326 -0.35 -38.24 1.63
C GLN A 326 -1.86 -38.42 1.47
N LEU A 327 -2.65 -37.92 2.41
CA LEU A 327 -4.11 -37.97 2.40
C LEU A 327 -4.71 -37.03 1.34
N ALA A 328 -4.14 -35.85 1.20
CA ALA A 328 -4.66 -34.82 0.29
C ALA A 328 -4.46 -35.18 -1.19
N ASP A 329 -5.44 -34.88 -2.03
CA ASP A 329 -5.33 -35.03 -3.48
C ASP A 329 -4.36 -34.02 -4.08
N ARG A 330 -4.34 -32.82 -3.52
CA ARG A 330 -3.38 -31.77 -3.86
C ARG A 330 -2.99 -30.94 -2.65
N THR A 331 -1.71 -30.60 -2.59
CA THR A 331 -1.14 -29.74 -1.56
C THR A 331 -0.49 -28.52 -2.21
N ALA A 332 -0.82 -27.34 -1.73
CA ALA A 332 -0.14 -26.09 -2.05
C ALA A 332 0.64 -25.62 -0.82
N MET A 333 1.94 -25.31 -0.95
CA MET A 333 2.70 -24.80 0.17
C MET A 333 3.70 -23.72 -0.23
N ASP A 334 4.07 -22.86 0.71
CA ASP A 334 5.12 -21.88 0.48
C ASP A 334 6.45 -22.59 0.20
N SER A 335 6.99 -22.33 -0.98
CA SER A 335 8.27 -22.86 -1.44
C SER A 335 9.39 -21.83 -1.41
N THR A 336 9.21 -20.71 -0.71
CA THR A 336 10.18 -19.61 -0.65
C THR A 336 10.99 -19.62 0.63
N GLY A 337 12.25 -19.16 0.53
CA GLY A 337 13.11 -18.95 1.69
C GLY A 337 13.26 -20.19 2.57
N ILE A 338 12.80 -20.08 3.80
CA ILE A 338 12.95 -21.15 4.82
C ILE A 338 12.11 -22.40 4.56
N GLY A 339 11.03 -22.28 3.78
CA GLY A 339 10.11 -23.38 3.46
C GLY A 339 10.63 -24.33 2.38
N LEU A 340 11.65 -23.94 1.61
CA LEU A 340 12.10 -24.68 0.44
C LEU A 340 12.50 -26.14 0.76
N GLY A 341 13.33 -26.35 1.78
CA GLY A 341 13.78 -27.71 2.14
C GLY A 341 12.64 -28.63 2.61
N LEU A 342 11.66 -28.08 3.34
CA LEU A 342 10.47 -28.82 3.76
C LEU A 342 9.58 -29.16 2.54
N PHE A 343 9.42 -28.20 1.61
CA PHE A 343 8.73 -28.40 0.34
C PHE A 343 9.37 -29.53 -0.48
N GLU A 344 10.69 -29.48 -0.71
CA GLU A 344 11.42 -30.50 -1.47
C GLU A 344 11.26 -31.89 -0.86
N PHE A 345 11.36 -31.99 0.46
CA PHE A 345 11.15 -33.24 1.17
C PHE A 345 9.74 -33.79 0.95
N LEU A 346 8.70 -33.01 1.22
CA LEU A 346 7.31 -33.44 1.08
C LEU A 346 6.95 -33.78 -0.38
N ALA A 347 7.42 -32.97 -1.33
CA ALA A 347 7.23 -33.20 -2.77
C ALA A 347 7.92 -34.51 -3.23
N SER A 348 9.09 -34.84 -2.67
CA SER A 348 9.76 -36.10 -2.96
C SER A 348 9.01 -37.34 -2.44
N LYS A 349 8.26 -37.18 -1.34
CA LYS A 349 7.46 -38.28 -0.76
C LYS A 349 6.13 -38.51 -1.46
N VAL A 350 5.58 -37.46 -2.08
CA VAL A 350 4.27 -37.50 -2.78
C VAL A 350 4.40 -36.81 -4.14
N PRO A 351 5.08 -37.45 -5.12
CA PRO A 351 5.34 -36.82 -6.42
C PRO A 351 4.06 -36.41 -7.16
N GLY A 352 4.06 -35.21 -7.72
CA GLY A 352 2.96 -34.66 -8.54
C GLY A 352 1.75 -34.14 -7.79
N ARG A 353 1.70 -34.28 -6.44
CA ARG A 353 0.59 -33.74 -5.64
C ARG A 353 0.95 -32.47 -4.84
N VAL A 354 2.24 -32.19 -4.64
CA VAL A 354 2.70 -31.00 -3.91
C VAL A 354 3.15 -29.92 -4.88
N MET A 355 2.53 -28.76 -4.80
CA MET A 355 2.82 -27.59 -5.61
C MET A 355 3.45 -26.50 -4.74
N GLY A 356 4.61 -26.01 -5.15
CA GLY A 356 5.25 -24.85 -4.51
C GLY A 356 4.59 -23.54 -4.95
N VAL A 357 4.30 -22.67 -4.00
CA VAL A 357 3.76 -21.33 -4.22
C VAL A 357 4.82 -20.31 -3.79
N ASN A 358 5.18 -19.41 -4.69
CA ASN A 358 6.06 -18.29 -4.37
C ASN A 358 5.22 -17.06 -4.00
N PHE A 359 4.96 -16.82 -2.72
CA PHE A 359 4.16 -15.68 -2.24
C PHE A 359 4.75 -14.30 -2.56
N GLY A 360 6.07 -14.23 -2.83
CA GLY A 360 6.73 -13.01 -3.34
C GLY A 360 6.50 -12.77 -4.84
N GLY A 361 6.01 -13.79 -5.56
CA GLY A 361 5.78 -13.79 -7.00
C GLY A 361 4.58 -12.95 -7.43
N SER A 362 4.38 -12.93 -8.75
CA SER A 362 3.24 -12.27 -9.39
C SER A 362 2.66 -13.16 -10.47
N VAL A 363 1.36 -13.06 -10.70
CA VAL A 363 0.62 -13.78 -11.74
C VAL A 363 -0.11 -12.78 -12.64
N PRO A 364 -0.45 -13.12 -13.89
CA PRO A 364 -1.33 -12.32 -14.71
C PRO A 364 -2.65 -12.06 -13.98
N VAL A 365 -3.19 -10.84 -14.15
CA VAL A 365 -4.50 -10.52 -13.59
C VAL A 365 -5.55 -11.46 -14.15
N GLY A 366 -6.24 -12.18 -13.27
CA GLY A 366 -7.38 -13.00 -13.63
C GLY A 366 -8.64 -12.17 -13.88
N GLU A 367 -9.65 -12.72 -14.56
CA GLU A 367 -10.90 -12.02 -14.93
C GLU A 367 -11.63 -11.40 -13.74
N ASN A 368 -11.49 -11.96 -12.55
CA ASN A 368 -12.20 -11.56 -11.34
C ASN A 368 -11.38 -10.67 -10.38
N VAL A 369 -10.14 -10.32 -10.73
CA VAL A 369 -9.31 -9.42 -9.93
C VAL A 369 -9.36 -8.02 -10.55
N PRO A 370 -9.71 -6.96 -9.78
CA PRO A 370 -9.71 -5.61 -10.32
C PRO A 370 -8.36 -5.24 -10.94
N VAL A 371 -8.38 -4.69 -12.15
CA VAL A 371 -7.16 -4.26 -12.86
C VAL A 371 -6.37 -3.22 -12.05
N SER A 372 -7.05 -2.45 -11.21
CA SER A 372 -6.44 -1.50 -10.26
C SER A 372 -5.49 -2.16 -9.25
N TYR A 373 -5.60 -3.48 -9.03
CA TYR A 373 -4.73 -4.24 -8.14
C TYR A 373 -3.47 -4.75 -8.84
N SER A 374 -3.41 -4.61 -10.16
CA SER A 374 -2.25 -5.01 -10.95
C SER A 374 -1.17 -3.94 -11.01
N ASN A 375 0.06 -4.38 -11.26
CA ASN A 375 1.13 -3.48 -11.62
C ASN A 375 0.88 -2.89 -13.02
N LYS A 376 0.79 -1.57 -13.11
CA LYS A 376 0.45 -0.85 -14.35
C LYS A 376 1.43 -1.13 -15.52
N ASN A 377 2.67 -1.52 -15.21
CA ASN A 377 3.69 -1.77 -16.23
C ASN A 377 3.68 -3.21 -16.76
N THR A 378 3.26 -4.17 -15.96
CA THR A 378 3.35 -5.61 -16.31
C THR A 378 1.98 -6.28 -16.49
N GLY A 379 0.89 -5.65 -16.06
CA GLY A 379 -0.43 -6.27 -16.01
C GLY A 379 -0.54 -7.43 -15.03
N ASN A 380 0.46 -7.61 -14.14
CA ASN A 380 0.50 -8.71 -13.17
C ASN A 380 0.03 -8.24 -11.78
N VAL A 381 -0.52 -9.15 -11.02
CA VAL A 381 -0.90 -8.96 -9.61
C VAL A 381 -0.02 -9.82 -8.71
N LYS A 382 0.26 -9.34 -7.50
CA LYS A 382 0.95 -10.16 -6.49
C LYS A 382 0.09 -11.37 -6.12
N ILE A 383 0.74 -12.55 -5.96
CA ILE A 383 0.02 -13.80 -5.62
C ILE A 383 -0.78 -13.65 -4.32
N LYS A 384 -0.21 -13.03 -3.28
CA LYS A 384 -0.95 -12.75 -2.02
C LYS A 384 -2.21 -11.93 -2.26
N THR A 385 -2.14 -10.92 -3.14
CA THR A 385 -3.29 -10.08 -3.50
C THR A 385 -4.35 -10.88 -4.25
N ASP A 386 -3.94 -11.69 -5.24
CA ASP A 386 -4.85 -12.57 -5.99
C ASP A 386 -5.58 -13.54 -5.06
N LEU A 387 -4.84 -14.18 -4.15
CA LEU A 387 -5.41 -15.12 -3.16
C LEU A 387 -6.38 -14.44 -2.19
N ALA A 388 -6.06 -13.26 -1.67
CA ALA A 388 -6.94 -12.52 -0.77
C ALA A 388 -8.25 -12.12 -1.46
N VAL A 389 -8.18 -11.67 -2.71
CA VAL A 389 -9.36 -11.32 -3.51
C VAL A 389 -10.22 -12.56 -3.79
N ARG A 390 -9.62 -13.67 -4.21
CA ARG A 390 -10.36 -14.92 -4.47
C ARG A 390 -11.01 -15.49 -3.21
N LEU A 391 -10.32 -15.44 -2.07
CA LEU A 391 -10.91 -15.87 -0.80
C LEU A 391 -12.15 -15.06 -0.46
N LYS A 392 -12.08 -13.73 -0.54
CA LYS A 392 -13.25 -12.87 -0.29
C LYS A 392 -14.40 -13.19 -1.23
N GLN A 393 -14.13 -13.29 -2.54
CA GLN A 393 -15.18 -13.64 -3.54
C GLN A 393 -15.83 -14.99 -3.28
N ARG A 394 -15.04 -16.01 -2.91
CA ARG A 394 -15.58 -17.31 -2.54
C ARG A 394 -16.46 -17.25 -1.30
N MET A 395 -16.06 -16.47 -0.29
CA MET A 395 -16.86 -16.24 0.91
C MET A 395 -18.16 -15.48 0.60
N GLU A 396 -18.12 -14.44 -0.22
CA GLU A 396 -19.29 -13.69 -0.70
C GLU A 396 -20.27 -14.58 -1.49
N GLN A 397 -19.74 -15.58 -2.21
CA GLN A 397 -20.52 -16.59 -2.92
C GLN A 397 -20.96 -17.76 -2.03
N HIS A 398 -20.70 -17.71 -0.72
CA HIS A 398 -20.98 -18.78 0.26
C HIS A 398 -20.33 -20.14 -0.08
N LYS A 399 -19.16 -20.11 -0.74
CA LYS A 399 -18.42 -21.31 -1.18
C LYS A 399 -17.35 -21.77 -0.20
N ASN A 400 -17.34 -21.24 1.02
CA ASN A 400 -16.46 -21.68 2.09
C ASN A 400 -17.30 -22.03 3.33
N ARG A 401 -16.93 -23.11 4.02
CA ARG A 401 -17.41 -23.47 5.36
C ARG A 401 -16.21 -23.67 6.26
N ILE A 402 -16.13 -22.85 7.30
CA ILE A 402 -15.02 -22.82 8.25
C ILE A 402 -15.49 -23.15 9.66
N PRO A 403 -14.63 -23.68 10.52
CA PRO A 403 -14.99 -23.97 11.92
C PRO A 403 -15.33 -22.68 12.70
N ARG A 404 -16.25 -22.80 13.67
CA ARG A 404 -16.52 -21.73 14.64
C ARG A 404 -15.39 -21.66 15.66
N ASP A 405 -14.26 -21.11 15.25
CA ASP A 405 -13.10 -20.93 16.12
C ASP A 405 -12.83 -19.42 16.29
N PRO A 406 -12.81 -18.91 17.56
CA PRO A 406 -12.59 -17.49 17.81
C PRO A 406 -11.25 -16.96 17.27
N GLN A 407 -10.21 -17.80 17.26
CA GLN A 407 -8.89 -17.42 16.76
C GLN A 407 -8.89 -17.31 15.24
N ILE A 408 -9.49 -18.26 14.52
CA ILE A 408 -9.67 -18.17 13.04
C ILE A 408 -10.45 -16.91 12.69
N ARG A 409 -11.55 -16.65 13.40
CA ARG A 409 -12.35 -15.42 13.18
C ARG A 409 -11.49 -14.18 13.38
N GLN A 410 -10.73 -14.10 14.46
CA GLN A 410 -9.87 -12.95 14.75
C GLN A 410 -8.77 -12.79 13.71
N GLU A 411 -8.11 -13.87 13.29
CA GLU A 411 -7.04 -13.85 12.29
C GLU A 411 -7.56 -13.43 10.89
N LEU A 412 -8.72 -13.93 10.46
CA LEU A 412 -9.35 -13.52 9.19
C LEU A 412 -9.79 -12.06 9.19
N MET A 413 -10.35 -11.58 10.31
CA MET A 413 -10.75 -10.18 10.46
C MET A 413 -9.56 -9.23 10.63
N ALA A 414 -8.39 -9.74 11.00
CA ALA A 414 -7.18 -8.95 11.13
C ALA A 414 -6.55 -8.59 9.77
N ILE A 415 -6.94 -9.27 8.69
CA ILE A 415 -6.45 -8.97 7.34
C ILE A 415 -6.91 -7.57 6.93
N LYS A 416 -5.94 -6.72 6.61
CA LYS A 416 -6.16 -5.35 6.14
C LYS A 416 -5.68 -5.18 4.71
N LYS A 417 -6.41 -4.38 3.96
CA LYS A 417 -5.99 -3.90 2.65
C LYS A 417 -5.16 -2.64 2.86
N GLU A 418 -3.91 -2.66 2.47
CA GLU A 418 -2.99 -1.53 2.57
C GLU A 418 -2.58 -1.06 1.18
N TYR A 419 -2.51 0.25 1.01
CA TYR A 419 -1.99 0.86 -0.20
C TYR A 419 -0.52 1.20 0.00
N SER A 420 0.36 0.61 -0.80
CA SER A 420 1.80 0.90 -0.79
C SER A 420 2.20 1.48 -2.15
N GLY A 421 2.18 2.79 -2.27
CA GLY A 421 2.38 3.49 -3.54
C GLY A 421 1.33 3.08 -4.58
N ASN A 422 1.77 2.50 -5.71
CA ASN A 422 0.88 2.01 -6.77
C ASN A 422 0.48 0.53 -6.61
N ALA A 423 0.79 -0.10 -5.49
CA ALA A 423 0.48 -1.51 -5.24
C ALA A 423 -0.45 -1.67 -4.05
N ILE A 424 -1.36 -2.62 -4.15
CA ILE A 424 -2.19 -3.05 -3.03
C ILE A 424 -1.51 -4.24 -2.40
N LYS A 425 -1.36 -4.17 -1.09
CA LYS A 425 -0.90 -5.28 -0.25
C LYS A 425 -2.03 -5.71 0.68
N PHE A 426 -2.07 -7.00 0.95
CA PHE A 426 -2.87 -7.55 2.04
C PHE A 426 -1.91 -8.02 3.10
N ASP A 427 -2.08 -7.50 4.30
CA ASP A 427 -1.27 -7.87 5.46
C ASP A 427 -2.15 -8.01 6.69
N ALA A 428 -1.71 -8.82 7.63
CA ALA A 428 -2.32 -8.93 8.94
C ALA A 428 -1.29 -8.49 9.99
N PRO A 429 -1.68 -7.62 10.95
CA PRO A 429 -0.78 -7.27 12.04
C PRO A 429 -0.40 -8.55 12.78
N ARG A 430 0.87 -8.69 13.12
CA ARG A 430 1.32 -9.81 13.95
C ARG A 430 0.64 -9.73 15.31
N ILE A 431 -0.21 -10.70 15.61
CA ILE A 431 -0.93 -10.80 16.87
C ILE A 431 -0.01 -11.50 17.86
N GLU A 432 0.36 -10.83 18.96
CA GLU A 432 1.09 -11.45 20.05
C GLU A 432 0.16 -12.40 20.81
N VAL A 433 0.47 -13.68 20.79
CA VAL A 433 -0.23 -14.69 21.60
C VAL A 433 0.65 -15.05 22.80
N ASP A 434 0.15 -14.84 24.01
CA ASP A 434 0.80 -15.26 25.26
C ASP A 434 0.86 -16.79 25.30
N THR A 435 2.00 -17.39 24.99
CA THR A 435 2.22 -18.82 25.23
C THR A 435 2.88 -19.00 26.59
N ALA A 436 2.19 -19.69 27.48
CA ALA A 436 2.77 -20.13 28.74
C ALA A 436 3.87 -21.18 28.46
N VAL A 437 5.13 -20.80 28.60
CA VAL A 437 6.26 -21.73 28.56
C VAL A 437 6.53 -22.20 30.00
N ALA A 438 6.62 -23.51 30.19
CA ALA A 438 7.06 -24.10 31.43
C ALA A 438 8.45 -23.53 31.78
N GLY A 439 8.52 -22.71 32.85
CA GLY A 439 9.77 -22.06 33.28
C GLY A 439 9.69 -20.53 33.47
N GLY A 440 8.53 -19.92 33.39
CA GLY A 440 8.30 -18.54 33.85
C GLY A 440 8.80 -17.40 32.96
N LYS A 441 9.35 -17.66 31.79
CA LYS A 441 9.69 -16.62 30.78
C LYS A 441 8.64 -16.59 29.67
N LYS A 442 7.90 -15.49 29.61
CA LYS A 442 6.99 -15.25 28.47
C LYS A 442 7.80 -15.08 27.18
N LYS A 443 7.60 -15.96 26.19
CA LYS A 443 8.15 -15.81 24.84
C LYS A 443 7.05 -15.27 23.95
N LYS A 444 7.31 -14.14 23.29
CA LYS A 444 6.37 -13.57 22.32
C LYS A 444 6.33 -14.47 21.07
N VAL A 445 5.16 -14.92 20.71
CA VAL A 445 4.89 -15.67 19.47
C VAL A 445 3.96 -14.83 18.63
N TYR A 446 4.29 -14.71 17.36
CA TYR A 446 3.47 -13.99 16.39
C TYR A 446 2.60 -15.00 15.63
N ALA A 447 1.32 -14.72 15.55
CA ALA A 447 0.35 -15.48 14.76
C ALA A 447 0.18 -14.84 13.38
#